data_5ab7462cf183ba5369df93ad9579a8a8
#
_entry.id   5ab7462cf183ba5369df93ad9579a8a8
#
_cell.length_a   1.000
_cell.length_b   1.000
_cell.length_c   1.000
_cell.angle_alpha   90.00
_cell.angle_beta   90.00
_cell.angle_gamma   90.00
#
_symmetry.space_group_name_H-M   'P 1'
#
loop_
_entity.id
_entity.type
_entity.pdbx_description
1 polymer ?
#
loop_
_entity_poly.entity_id
_entity_poly.type
_entity_poly.pdbx_seq_one_letter_code
_entity_poly.pdbx_strand_id
1 'polypeptide(L)'
;LASLPDFNPNHLMLSTDDARFNQATKGVFEMGSVFKVLNTAIALETNAFGLNEKIDISDPIRISRFRISDYHPLKRAVSLSEILVHSSNIGSAHISQLIGPETQRSYMKQLGMLAPAPLEIAETGVPLIPEKWTNITAMTVSYGYGISVSLVQTAAAISAAGGDGHYIAPTLLKRSPNVPIERVRVFSPDTAKAVRSMMRLVVAHKSGTGNFANIPGYLVGGKTGTA
;
A
#
# COMPACT_ATOMS: atom_id res chain seq x y z
N LEU A 1 11.72 9.65 -1.46
CA LEU A 1 12.41 8.35 -1.48
C LEU A 1 13.91 8.55 -1.56
N ALA A 2 14.68 7.63 -0.99
CA ALA A 2 16.13 7.56 -1.10
C ALA A 2 16.54 6.11 -1.33
N SER A 3 17.59 5.88 -2.12
CA SER A 3 18.21 4.59 -2.32
C SER A 3 19.57 4.58 -1.60
N LEU A 4 19.79 3.58 -0.76
CA LEU A 4 21.03 3.40 0.00
C LEU A 4 21.49 1.94 -0.13
N PRO A 5 22.80 1.65 -0.06
CA PRO A 5 23.92 2.61 0.08
C PRO A 5 24.04 3.52 -1.14
N ASP A 6 24.67 4.69 -0.95
CA ASP A 6 24.92 5.68 -2.00
C ASP A 6 26.31 5.53 -2.61
N PHE A 7 26.56 6.12 -3.78
CA PHE A 7 27.87 6.12 -4.41
C PHE A 7 28.15 7.45 -5.14
N ASN A 8 29.43 7.74 -5.31
CA ASN A 8 29.86 8.89 -6.13
C ASN A 8 29.87 8.49 -7.62
N PRO A 9 28.98 9.06 -8.46
CA PRO A 9 28.92 8.71 -9.88
C PRO A 9 30.19 9.07 -10.68
N ASN A 10 31.07 9.94 -10.15
CA ASN A 10 32.35 10.26 -10.76
C ASN A 10 33.44 9.20 -10.48
N HIS A 11 33.16 8.26 -9.58
CA HIS A 11 34.11 7.21 -9.16
C HIS A 11 33.45 5.84 -9.14
N LEU A 12 32.81 5.45 -10.25
CA LEU A 12 32.04 4.19 -10.37
C LEU A 12 32.83 2.95 -10.00
N MET A 13 34.14 2.92 -10.32
CA MET A 13 35.00 1.76 -10.04
C MET A 13 35.22 1.52 -8.54
N LEU A 14 34.95 2.49 -7.69
CA LEU A 14 35.03 2.38 -6.23
C LEU A 14 33.69 2.00 -5.57
N SER A 15 32.60 1.94 -6.34
CA SER A 15 31.29 1.59 -5.82
C SER A 15 31.06 0.08 -5.85
N THR A 16 30.31 -0.41 -4.84
CA THR A 16 29.83 -1.78 -4.81
C THR A 16 28.61 -1.97 -5.72
N ASP A 17 28.27 -3.20 -6.09
CA ASP A 17 27.07 -3.50 -6.87
C ASP A 17 25.82 -3.10 -6.12
N ASP A 18 25.75 -3.29 -4.79
CA ASP A 18 24.65 -2.87 -3.94
C ASP A 18 24.44 -1.35 -3.98
N ALA A 19 25.50 -0.56 -3.95
CA ALA A 19 25.41 0.88 -4.03
C ALA A 19 24.89 1.36 -5.39
N ARG A 20 25.20 0.64 -6.46
CA ARG A 20 24.72 0.95 -7.82
C ARG A 20 23.30 0.47 -8.10
N PHE A 21 22.75 -0.41 -7.26
CA PHE A 21 21.39 -0.92 -7.41
C PHE A 21 20.39 0.11 -6.87
N ASN A 22 19.55 0.66 -7.75
CA ASN A 22 18.52 1.62 -7.34
C ASN A 22 17.35 0.92 -6.64
N GLN A 23 17.38 0.87 -5.31
CA GLN A 23 16.35 0.25 -4.49
C GLN A 23 14.99 0.91 -4.65
N ALA A 24 14.95 2.21 -4.93
CA ALA A 24 13.70 2.97 -4.99
C ALA A 24 12.88 2.68 -6.26
N THR A 25 13.55 2.47 -7.39
CA THR A 25 12.88 2.36 -8.70
C THR A 25 13.01 0.97 -9.32
N LYS A 26 14.18 0.32 -9.18
CA LYS A 26 14.46 -1.00 -9.78
C LYS A 26 14.13 -2.16 -8.86
N GLY A 27 14.36 -2.01 -7.54
CA GLY A 27 13.97 -3.00 -6.56
C GLY A 27 12.47 -3.20 -6.51
N VAL A 28 12.01 -4.46 -6.50
CA VAL A 28 10.61 -4.82 -6.31
C VAL A 28 10.49 -5.71 -5.09
N PHE A 29 9.55 -5.38 -4.21
CA PHE A 29 9.42 -5.98 -2.90
C PHE A 29 7.95 -6.27 -2.58
N GLU A 30 7.69 -7.28 -1.79
CA GLU A 30 6.42 -7.44 -1.11
C GLU A 30 6.31 -6.37 -0.02
N MET A 31 5.32 -5.48 -0.11
CA MET A 31 5.21 -4.35 0.82
C MET A 31 4.48 -4.68 2.12
N GLY A 32 4.06 -5.93 2.27
CA GLY A 32 3.38 -6.41 3.45
C GLY A 32 2.18 -5.52 3.83
N SER A 33 2.02 -5.27 5.10
CA SER A 33 0.87 -4.55 5.66
C SER A 33 0.62 -3.12 5.15
N VAL A 34 1.51 -2.54 4.35
CA VAL A 34 1.27 -1.25 3.68
C VAL A 34 0.09 -1.35 2.70
N PHE A 35 -0.08 -2.50 2.05
CA PHE A 35 -1.19 -2.75 1.11
C PHE A 35 -2.58 -2.72 1.77
N LYS A 36 -2.68 -2.91 3.08
CA LYS A 36 -3.95 -2.76 3.80
C LYS A 36 -4.55 -1.36 3.66
N VAL A 37 -3.73 -0.34 3.45
CA VAL A 37 -4.20 1.03 3.16
C VAL A 37 -4.96 1.05 1.83
N LEU A 38 -4.41 0.44 0.79
CA LEU A 38 -5.04 0.36 -0.53
C LEU A 38 -6.31 -0.49 -0.47
N ASN A 39 -6.25 -1.65 0.18
CA ASN A 39 -7.41 -2.52 0.36
C ASN A 39 -8.56 -1.81 1.10
N THR A 40 -8.25 -1.03 2.14
CA THR A 40 -9.22 -0.20 2.87
C THR A 40 -9.81 0.90 1.98
N ALA A 41 -8.98 1.58 1.19
CA ALA A 41 -9.44 2.61 0.26
C ALA A 41 -10.40 2.04 -0.79
N ILE A 42 -10.07 0.88 -1.35
CA ILE A 42 -10.93 0.20 -2.34
C ILE A 42 -12.27 -0.21 -1.71
N ALA A 43 -12.25 -0.76 -0.49
CA ALA A 43 -13.47 -1.17 0.20
C ALA A 43 -14.44 0.00 0.41
N LEU A 44 -13.94 1.16 0.83
CA LEU A 44 -14.72 2.37 1.01
C LEU A 44 -15.26 2.91 -0.33
N GLU A 45 -14.39 3.02 -1.34
CA GLU A 45 -14.75 3.57 -2.65
C GLU A 45 -15.83 2.75 -3.35
N THR A 46 -15.78 1.44 -3.19
CA THR A 46 -16.74 0.50 -3.81
C THR A 46 -17.97 0.24 -2.94
N ASN A 47 -18.05 0.85 -1.75
CA ASN A 47 -19.04 0.54 -0.74
C ASN A 47 -19.14 -0.95 -0.38
N ALA A 48 -18.05 -1.70 -0.56
CA ALA A 48 -17.97 -3.10 -0.17
C ALA A 48 -17.95 -3.28 1.35
N PHE A 49 -17.48 -2.26 2.08
CA PHE A 49 -17.50 -2.22 3.54
C PHE A 49 -17.43 -0.78 4.06
N GLY A 50 -18.34 -0.41 4.94
CA GLY A 50 -18.51 0.95 5.44
C GLY A 50 -17.67 1.26 6.69
N LEU A 51 -17.52 2.56 7.01
CA LEU A 51 -16.74 3.04 8.16
C LEU A 51 -17.27 2.54 9.51
N ASN A 52 -18.58 2.39 9.64
CA ASN A 52 -19.25 1.99 10.89
C ASN A 52 -19.53 0.50 10.98
N GLU A 53 -19.26 -0.24 9.92
CA GLU A 53 -19.43 -1.68 9.90
C GLU A 53 -18.32 -2.38 10.68
N LYS A 54 -18.64 -3.57 11.16
CA LYS A 54 -17.68 -4.44 11.88
C LYS A 54 -17.69 -5.82 11.28
N ILE A 55 -16.51 -6.43 11.22
CA ILE A 55 -16.31 -7.80 10.76
C ILE A 55 -15.62 -8.61 11.83
N ASP A 56 -16.10 -9.84 12.05
CA ASP A 56 -15.53 -10.74 13.03
C ASP A 56 -14.17 -11.29 12.55
N ILE A 57 -13.17 -11.16 13.40
CA ILE A 57 -11.81 -11.66 13.20
C ILE A 57 -11.37 -12.61 14.32
N SER A 58 -12.32 -13.21 15.02
CA SER A 58 -12.05 -14.08 16.16
C SER A 58 -11.23 -15.31 15.78
N ASP A 59 -11.50 -15.87 14.59
CA ASP A 59 -10.88 -17.08 14.11
C ASP A 59 -10.00 -16.85 12.88
N PRO A 60 -8.89 -17.60 12.76
CA PRO A 60 -8.07 -17.60 11.54
C PRO A 60 -8.87 -18.12 10.34
N ILE A 61 -8.65 -17.50 9.17
CA ILE A 61 -9.21 -18.00 7.92
C ILE A 61 -8.43 -19.25 7.49
N ARG A 62 -9.16 -20.35 7.21
CA ARG A 62 -8.58 -21.60 6.70
C ARG A 62 -9.11 -21.89 5.30
N ILE A 63 -8.21 -22.02 4.33
CA ILE A 63 -8.54 -22.36 2.95
C ILE A 63 -7.60 -23.49 2.53
N SER A 64 -8.13 -24.72 2.44
CA SER A 64 -7.32 -25.90 2.17
C SER A 64 -6.15 -25.99 3.16
N ARG A 65 -4.92 -26.01 2.70
CA ARG A 65 -3.69 -26.03 3.52
C ARG A 65 -3.22 -24.65 3.99
N PHE A 66 -3.82 -23.58 3.52
CA PHE A 66 -3.43 -22.21 3.87
C PHE A 66 -4.17 -21.74 5.11
N ARG A 67 -3.47 -21.00 5.95
CA ARG A 67 -4.01 -20.36 7.15
C ARG A 67 -3.58 -18.89 7.17
N ILE A 68 -4.56 -17.99 7.27
CA ILE A 68 -4.34 -16.58 7.50
C ILE A 68 -4.61 -16.30 8.98
N SER A 69 -3.65 -15.72 9.67
CA SER A 69 -3.74 -15.39 11.09
C SER A 69 -3.15 -14.01 11.36
N ASP A 70 -3.57 -13.41 12.47
CA ASP A 70 -3.00 -12.17 12.98
C ASP A 70 -1.83 -12.44 13.91
N TYR A 71 -0.87 -11.54 13.94
CA TYR A 71 0.25 -11.59 14.88
C TYR A 71 -0.24 -11.35 16.32
N HIS A 72 -1.19 -10.41 16.48
CA HIS A 72 -1.88 -10.13 17.74
C HIS A 72 -3.40 -10.32 17.56
N PRO A 73 -3.94 -11.54 17.79
CA PRO A 73 -5.35 -11.82 17.60
C PRO A 73 -6.26 -11.03 18.55
N LEU A 74 -7.23 -10.29 18.02
CA LEU A 74 -8.18 -9.51 18.83
C LEU A 74 -9.41 -10.33 19.29
N LYS A 75 -9.72 -11.42 18.63
CA LYS A 75 -10.84 -12.35 18.95
C LYS A 75 -12.19 -11.65 19.14
N ARG A 76 -12.51 -10.72 18.27
CA ARG A 76 -13.78 -9.96 18.26
C ARG A 76 -14.05 -9.34 16.91
N ALA A 77 -15.24 -8.78 16.74
CA ALA A 77 -15.55 -7.95 15.59
C ALA A 77 -14.81 -6.60 15.66
N VAL A 78 -14.31 -6.14 14.52
CA VAL A 78 -13.51 -4.89 14.37
C VAL A 78 -13.97 -4.06 13.17
N SER A 79 -13.77 -2.75 13.24
CA SER A 79 -14.00 -1.80 12.15
C SER A 79 -12.80 -1.71 11.20
N LEU A 80 -12.94 -1.01 10.06
CA LEU A 80 -11.83 -0.70 9.14
C LEU A 80 -10.68 0.01 9.85
N SER A 81 -10.99 0.97 10.71
CA SER A 81 -9.97 1.70 11.47
C SER A 81 -9.16 0.75 12.37
N GLU A 82 -9.82 -0.18 13.05
CA GLU A 82 -9.16 -1.16 13.92
C GLU A 82 -8.32 -2.16 13.11
N ILE A 83 -8.78 -2.56 11.92
CA ILE A 83 -7.98 -3.40 11.00
C ILE A 83 -6.65 -2.74 10.67
N LEU A 84 -6.64 -1.43 10.38
CA LEU A 84 -5.40 -0.69 10.09
C LEU A 84 -4.56 -0.47 11.34
N VAL A 85 -5.15 -0.04 12.45
CA VAL A 85 -4.47 0.24 13.73
C VAL A 85 -3.73 -0.97 14.25
N HIS A 86 -4.40 -2.13 14.28
CA HIS A 86 -3.85 -3.39 14.75
C HIS A 86 -3.18 -4.22 13.66
N SER A 87 -3.22 -3.76 12.42
CA SER A 87 -2.63 -4.46 11.27
C SER A 87 -3.16 -5.89 11.06
N SER A 88 -4.49 -6.10 11.20
CA SER A 88 -5.10 -7.42 11.06
C SER A 88 -5.02 -7.95 9.63
N ASN A 89 -4.41 -9.13 9.45
CA ASN A 89 -4.40 -9.86 8.18
C ASN A 89 -5.77 -10.50 7.93
N ILE A 90 -6.39 -11.05 8.99
CA ILE A 90 -7.72 -11.68 8.92
C ILE A 90 -8.74 -10.65 8.45
N GLY A 91 -8.77 -9.48 9.08
CA GLY A 91 -9.68 -8.40 8.69
C GLY A 91 -9.46 -7.94 7.26
N SER A 92 -8.20 -7.75 6.83
CA SER A 92 -7.90 -7.35 5.46
C SER A 92 -8.32 -8.41 4.44
N ALA A 93 -8.12 -9.69 4.73
CA ALA A 93 -8.51 -10.79 3.86
C ALA A 93 -10.04 -10.89 3.73
N HIS A 94 -10.79 -10.74 4.81
CA HIS A 94 -12.26 -10.69 4.76
C HIS A 94 -12.77 -9.50 3.93
N ILE A 95 -12.20 -8.31 4.13
CA ILE A 95 -12.55 -7.13 3.31
C ILE A 95 -12.26 -7.39 1.83
N SER A 96 -11.15 -8.04 1.52
CA SER A 96 -10.81 -8.40 0.12
C SER A 96 -11.82 -9.37 -0.50
N GLN A 97 -12.39 -10.28 0.27
CA GLN A 97 -13.47 -11.16 -0.22
C GLN A 97 -14.73 -10.36 -0.58
N LEU A 98 -15.07 -9.32 0.19
CA LEU A 98 -16.20 -8.45 -0.10
C LEU A 98 -15.95 -7.56 -1.34
N ILE A 99 -14.72 -7.08 -1.53
CA ILE A 99 -14.31 -6.33 -2.73
C ILE A 99 -14.39 -7.20 -3.99
N GLY A 100 -13.93 -8.43 -3.88
CA GLY A 100 -13.78 -9.36 -4.99
C GLY A 100 -12.47 -9.17 -5.78
N PRO A 101 -11.97 -10.27 -6.41
CA PRO A 101 -10.67 -10.28 -7.07
C PRO A 101 -10.58 -9.35 -8.29
N GLU A 102 -11.62 -9.30 -9.12
CA GLU A 102 -11.64 -8.47 -10.33
C GLU A 102 -11.60 -6.98 -9.99
N THR A 103 -12.38 -6.56 -9.02
CA THR A 103 -12.41 -5.17 -8.53
C THR A 103 -11.06 -4.78 -7.96
N GLN A 104 -10.49 -5.61 -7.07
CA GLN A 104 -9.18 -5.35 -6.48
C GLN A 104 -8.11 -5.20 -7.57
N ARG A 105 -8.06 -6.13 -8.52
CA ARG A 105 -7.10 -6.09 -9.64
C ARG A 105 -7.25 -4.82 -10.49
N SER A 106 -8.48 -4.40 -10.76
CA SER A 106 -8.78 -3.18 -11.52
C SER A 106 -8.21 -1.94 -10.81
N TYR A 107 -8.43 -1.80 -9.51
CA TYR A 107 -7.85 -0.69 -8.72
C TYR A 107 -6.33 -0.74 -8.66
N MET A 108 -5.72 -1.91 -8.48
CA MET A 108 -4.26 -2.06 -8.53
C MET A 108 -3.69 -1.60 -9.87
N LYS A 109 -4.40 -1.86 -10.98
CA LYS A 109 -4.02 -1.36 -12.30
C LYS A 109 -4.11 0.16 -12.39
N GLN A 110 -5.20 0.77 -11.91
CA GLN A 110 -5.39 2.23 -11.91
C GLN A 110 -4.35 2.94 -11.04
N LEU A 111 -3.86 2.29 -9.99
CA LEU A 111 -2.81 2.76 -9.09
C LEU A 111 -1.38 2.53 -9.62
N GLY A 112 -1.23 2.04 -10.87
CA GLY A 112 0.07 1.82 -11.49
C GLY A 112 0.88 0.66 -10.92
N MET A 113 0.23 -0.29 -10.21
CA MET A 113 0.92 -1.39 -9.53
C MET A 113 1.20 -2.61 -10.42
N LEU A 114 0.57 -2.69 -11.60
CA LEU A 114 0.63 -3.89 -12.46
C LEU A 114 1.53 -3.72 -13.70
N ALA A 115 2.24 -2.61 -13.81
CA ALA A 115 3.19 -2.33 -14.89
C ALA A 115 4.39 -1.56 -14.32
N PRO A 116 5.56 -1.55 -14.96
CA PRO A 116 6.69 -0.73 -14.53
C PRO A 116 6.30 0.74 -14.34
N ALA A 117 6.90 1.39 -13.33
CA ALA A 117 6.67 2.81 -13.13
C ALA A 117 7.10 3.62 -14.37
N PRO A 118 6.29 4.56 -14.85
CA PRO A 118 6.58 5.34 -16.06
C PRO A 118 7.61 6.46 -15.76
N LEU A 119 8.82 6.06 -15.36
CA LEU A 119 9.94 6.96 -15.11
C LEU A 119 10.80 7.13 -16.36
N GLU A 120 11.50 8.25 -16.45
CA GLU A 120 12.36 8.61 -17.59
C GLU A 120 13.75 7.96 -17.53
N ILE A 121 13.92 6.89 -16.75
CA ILE A 121 15.16 6.11 -16.60
C ILE A 121 14.90 4.62 -16.91
N ALA A 122 15.95 3.93 -17.35
CA ALA A 122 15.88 2.50 -17.66
C ALA A 122 15.83 1.61 -16.40
N GLU A 123 16.28 2.11 -15.25
CA GLU A 123 16.33 1.39 -13.96
C GLU A 123 14.97 1.36 -13.29
N THR A 124 13.98 0.82 -14.00
CA THR A 124 12.63 0.57 -13.46
C THR A 124 12.40 -0.92 -13.29
N GLY A 125 11.93 -1.31 -12.12
CA GLY A 125 11.59 -2.70 -11.83
C GLY A 125 10.28 -3.12 -12.49
N VAL A 126 10.25 -4.35 -12.99
CA VAL A 126 9.02 -4.98 -13.48
C VAL A 126 8.32 -5.61 -12.28
N PRO A 127 7.07 -5.22 -11.97
CA PRO A 127 6.33 -5.82 -10.87
C PRO A 127 6.18 -7.34 -11.04
N LEU A 128 6.32 -8.08 -9.96
CA LEU A 128 6.00 -9.50 -9.92
C LEU A 128 4.53 -9.62 -9.52
N ILE A 129 3.69 -9.99 -10.47
CA ILE A 129 2.24 -10.06 -10.29
C ILE A 129 1.76 -11.51 -10.42
N PRO A 130 0.70 -11.90 -9.69
CA PRO A 130 0.10 -13.22 -9.82
C PRO A 130 -0.43 -13.45 -11.23
N GLU A 131 -0.15 -14.60 -11.80
CA GLU A 131 -0.65 -14.99 -13.12
C GLU A 131 -2.18 -15.05 -13.14
N LYS A 132 -2.77 -15.59 -12.06
CA LYS A 132 -4.23 -15.68 -11.86
C LYS A 132 -4.64 -14.91 -10.61
N TRP A 133 -5.60 -14.00 -10.76
CA TRP A 133 -6.13 -13.21 -9.63
C TRP A 133 -7.37 -13.90 -9.06
N THR A 134 -7.15 -14.93 -8.25
CA THR A 134 -8.21 -15.71 -7.59
C THR A 134 -8.63 -15.07 -6.26
N ASN A 135 -9.70 -15.56 -5.62
CA ASN A 135 -10.08 -15.12 -4.27
C ASN A 135 -8.93 -15.29 -3.27
N ILE A 136 -8.18 -16.40 -3.33
CA ILE A 136 -7.02 -16.64 -2.44
C ILE A 136 -5.92 -15.62 -2.74
N THR A 137 -5.64 -15.37 -4.02
CA THR A 137 -4.69 -14.35 -4.45
C THR A 137 -5.09 -12.96 -3.92
N ALA A 138 -6.35 -12.58 -4.09
CA ALA A 138 -6.86 -11.30 -3.62
C ALA A 138 -6.71 -11.15 -2.11
N MET A 139 -6.97 -12.21 -1.33
CA MET A 139 -6.76 -12.21 0.11
C MET A 139 -5.28 -11.97 0.47
N THR A 140 -4.32 -12.66 -0.17
CA THR A 140 -2.89 -12.47 0.12
C THR A 140 -2.41 -11.09 -0.30
N VAL A 141 -2.81 -10.60 -1.47
CA VAL A 141 -2.50 -9.25 -1.95
C VAL A 141 -3.06 -8.17 -1.02
N SER A 142 -4.20 -8.41 -0.37
CA SER A 142 -4.83 -7.42 0.52
C SER A 142 -3.96 -6.99 1.71
N TYR A 143 -3.02 -7.84 2.12
CA TYR A 143 -2.05 -7.53 3.16
C TYR A 143 -0.58 -7.58 2.65
N GLY A 144 -0.41 -7.48 1.31
CA GLY A 144 0.85 -7.18 0.63
C GLY A 144 1.77 -8.35 0.36
N TYR A 145 1.23 -9.57 0.24
CA TYR A 145 1.98 -10.76 -0.18
C TYR A 145 1.50 -11.28 -1.54
N GLY A 146 2.38 -11.98 -2.25
CA GLY A 146 2.09 -12.53 -3.57
C GLY A 146 2.07 -11.49 -4.70
N ILE A 147 2.48 -10.26 -4.41
CA ILE A 147 2.74 -9.20 -5.37
C ILE A 147 3.98 -8.41 -4.94
N SER A 148 4.92 -8.19 -5.86
CA SER A 148 6.10 -7.35 -5.58
C SER A 148 6.10 -6.15 -6.50
N VAL A 149 6.28 -4.96 -5.92
CA VAL A 149 6.26 -3.67 -6.62
C VAL A 149 7.43 -2.80 -6.14
N SER A 150 7.77 -1.75 -6.90
CA SER A 150 8.81 -0.83 -6.48
C SER A 150 8.33 0.15 -5.40
N LEU A 151 9.27 0.72 -4.64
CA LEU A 151 8.97 1.73 -3.63
C LEU A 151 8.32 2.97 -4.25
N VAL A 152 8.72 3.37 -5.45
CA VAL A 152 8.14 4.53 -6.13
C VAL A 152 6.67 4.29 -6.53
N GLN A 153 6.34 3.06 -6.99
CA GLN A 153 4.95 2.70 -7.27
C GLN A 153 4.10 2.73 -6.00
N THR A 154 4.62 2.15 -4.91
CA THR A 154 3.94 2.17 -3.61
C THR A 154 3.70 3.59 -3.12
N ALA A 155 4.70 4.47 -3.23
CA ALA A 155 4.56 5.88 -2.83
C ALA A 155 3.50 6.61 -3.65
N ALA A 156 3.44 6.40 -4.98
CA ALA A 156 2.43 6.99 -5.84
C ALA A 156 1.01 6.50 -5.50
N ALA A 157 0.84 5.19 -5.27
CA ALA A 157 -0.44 4.60 -4.91
C ALA A 157 -0.94 5.07 -3.53
N ILE A 158 -0.06 5.12 -2.52
CA ILE A 158 -0.40 5.64 -1.19
C ILE A 158 -0.70 7.14 -1.25
N SER A 159 0.01 7.91 -2.09
CA SER A 159 -0.31 9.32 -2.32
C SER A 159 -1.71 9.53 -2.90
N ALA A 160 -2.18 8.63 -3.77
CA ALA A 160 -3.55 8.66 -4.24
C ALA A 160 -4.55 8.36 -3.12
N ALA A 161 -4.33 7.27 -2.36
CA ALA A 161 -5.25 6.82 -1.32
C ALA A 161 -5.30 7.78 -0.10
N GLY A 162 -4.17 8.36 0.33
CA GLY A 162 -4.08 9.25 1.48
C GLY A 162 -4.04 10.75 1.13
N GLY A 163 -3.99 11.10 -0.14
CA GLY A 163 -3.98 12.47 -0.64
C GLY A 163 -5.39 13.03 -0.89
N ASP A 164 -5.66 13.34 -2.13
CA ASP A 164 -6.96 13.86 -2.58
C ASP A 164 -7.71 12.92 -3.53
N GLY A 165 -7.27 11.68 -3.62
CA GLY A 165 -7.89 10.63 -4.43
C GLY A 165 -7.38 10.53 -5.87
N HIS A 166 -6.39 11.36 -6.26
CA HIS A 166 -5.83 11.29 -7.61
C HIS A 166 -4.50 10.53 -7.63
N TYR A 167 -4.40 9.59 -8.56
CA TYR A 167 -3.11 9.04 -8.96
C TYR A 167 -2.39 10.03 -9.88
N ILE A 168 -1.14 10.29 -9.55
CA ILE A 168 -0.22 11.10 -10.35
C ILE A 168 0.96 10.19 -10.69
N ALA A 169 1.24 10.03 -11.98
CA ALA A 169 2.38 9.24 -12.43
C ALA A 169 3.69 9.85 -11.91
N PRO A 170 4.57 9.05 -11.30
CA PRO A 170 5.87 9.54 -10.84
C PRO A 170 6.74 9.98 -12.02
N THR A 171 7.55 11.01 -11.82
CA THR A 171 8.50 11.55 -12.81
C THR A 171 9.75 12.07 -12.10
N LEU A 172 10.88 11.99 -12.74
CA LEU A 172 12.16 12.59 -12.32
C LEU A 172 12.39 13.96 -12.96
N LEU A 173 11.57 14.31 -13.96
CA LEU A 173 11.71 15.60 -14.63
C LEU A 173 11.11 16.73 -13.79
N LYS A 174 11.87 17.79 -13.66
CA LYS A 174 11.37 19.03 -13.07
C LYS A 174 10.28 19.62 -13.96
N ARG A 175 9.08 19.74 -13.42
CA ARG A 175 7.94 20.34 -14.13
C ARG A 175 7.94 21.86 -14.00
N SER A 176 7.57 22.53 -15.08
CA SER A 176 7.26 23.97 -15.02
C SER A 176 5.95 24.17 -14.24
N PRO A 177 5.84 25.20 -13.39
CA PRO A 177 4.61 25.51 -12.65
C PRO A 177 3.38 25.72 -13.54
N ASN A 178 3.59 26.12 -14.79
CA ASN A 178 2.52 26.45 -15.74
C ASN A 178 2.06 25.26 -16.60
N VAL A 179 2.70 24.08 -16.45
CA VAL A 179 2.29 22.87 -17.18
C VAL A 179 1.32 22.09 -16.31
N PRO A 180 0.08 21.84 -16.76
CA PRO A 180 -0.87 21.02 -16.02
C PRO A 180 -0.32 19.64 -15.75
N ILE A 181 -0.55 19.15 -14.54
CA ILE A 181 -0.21 17.78 -14.15
C ILE A 181 -1.40 16.88 -14.51
N GLU A 182 -1.14 15.84 -15.29
CA GLU A 182 -2.13 14.80 -15.52
C GLU A 182 -2.46 14.09 -14.19
N ARG A 183 -3.75 14.05 -13.85
CA ARG A 183 -4.25 13.51 -12.59
C ARG A 183 -5.41 12.60 -12.88
N VAL A 184 -5.28 11.34 -12.55
CA VAL A 184 -6.34 10.33 -12.72
C VAL A 184 -7.05 10.14 -11.39
N ARG A 185 -8.35 10.45 -11.32
CA ARG A 185 -9.12 10.19 -10.10
C ARG A 185 -9.36 8.69 -9.94
N VAL A 186 -8.87 8.15 -8.83
CA VAL A 186 -9.03 6.74 -8.46
C VAL A 186 -9.96 6.61 -7.25
N PHE A 187 -9.90 7.55 -6.32
CA PHE A 187 -10.72 7.59 -5.11
C PHE A 187 -11.45 8.93 -5.00
N SER A 188 -12.63 8.90 -4.40
CA SER A 188 -13.36 10.11 -4.04
C SER A 188 -12.60 10.90 -2.95
N PRO A 189 -12.87 12.22 -2.83
CA PRO A 189 -12.29 13.02 -1.74
C PRO A 189 -12.67 12.49 -0.35
N ASP A 190 -13.86 11.94 -0.20
CA ASP A 190 -14.35 11.40 1.07
C ASP A 190 -13.61 10.11 1.45
N THR A 191 -13.41 9.20 0.50
CA THR A 191 -12.57 8.01 0.69
C THR A 191 -11.16 8.40 1.09
N ALA A 192 -10.51 9.31 0.37
CA ALA A 192 -9.14 9.73 0.66
C ALA A 192 -9.04 10.41 2.04
N LYS A 193 -10.02 11.23 2.42
CA LYS A 193 -10.11 11.84 3.75
C LYS A 193 -10.25 10.80 4.85
N ALA A 194 -11.12 9.80 4.66
CA ALA A 194 -11.30 8.71 5.62
C ALA A 194 -10.03 7.88 5.80
N VAL A 195 -9.38 7.49 4.69
CA VAL A 195 -8.11 6.74 4.71
C VAL A 195 -7.02 7.53 5.44
N ARG A 196 -6.87 8.82 5.15
CA ARG A 196 -5.91 9.71 5.84
C ARG A 196 -6.16 9.78 7.33
N SER A 197 -7.43 9.87 7.75
CA SER A 197 -7.82 9.87 9.16
C SER A 197 -7.46 8.53 9.84
N MET A 198 -7.70 7.40 9.18
CA MET A 198 -7.33 6.08 9.69
C MET A 198 -5.81 5.89 9.75
N MET A 199 -5.05 6.36 8.76
CA MET A 199 -3.58 6.38 8.82
C MET A 199 -3.06 7.22 10.01
N ARG A 200 -3.74 8.32 10.34
CA ARG A 200 -3.42 9.10 11.55
C ARG A 200 -3.65 8.28 12.82
N LEU A 201 -4.73 7.50 12.90
CA LEU A 201 -4.99 6.63 14.05
C LEU A 201 -3.91 5.55 14.22
N VAL A 202 -3.34 5.00 13.14
CA VAL A 202 -2.22 4.04 13.23
C VAL A 202 -1.03 4.63 14.00
N VAL A 203 -0.81 5.95 13.88
CA VAL A 203 0.28 6.66 14.56
C VAL A 203 -0.14 7.19 15.94
N ALA A 204 -1.37 7.70 16.08
CA ALA A 204 -1.81 8.40 17.28
C ALA A 204 -2.47 7.50 18.34
N HIS A 205 -3.07 6.37 17.95
CA HIS A 205 -3.77 5.49 18.88
C HIS A 205 -2.78 4.71 19.75
N LYS A 206 -3.09 4.50 21.03
CA LYS A 206 -2.21 3.80 22.00
C LYS A 206 -1.77 2.41 21.53
N SER A 207 -2.66 1.68 20.87
CA SER A 207 -2.39 0.36 20.31
C SER A 207 -1.99 0.40 18.83
N GLY A 208 -1.70 1.59 18.29
CA GLY A 208 -1.29 1.75 16.90
C GLY A 208 0.11 1.22 16.67
N THR A 209 0.30 0.50 15.57
CA THR A 209 1.61 -0.07 15.21
C THR A 209 2.64 0.98 14.80
N GLY A 210 2.23 2.22 14.54
CA GLY A 210 3.05 3.32 14.05
C GLY A 210 3.40 4.39 15.08
N ASN A 211 3.22 4.15 16.39
CA ASN A 211 3.39 5.19 17.42
C ASN A 211 4.77 5.86 17.42
N PHE A 212 5.84 5.13 17.04
CA PHE A 212 7.20 5.68 16.96
C PHE A 212 7.36 6.78 15.91
N ALA A 213 6.44 6.88 14.95
CA ALA A 213 6.42 7.94 13.95
C ALA A 213 5.71 9.21 14.41
N ASN A 214 5.20 9.26 15.64
CA ASN A 214 4.50 10.43 16.14
C ASN A 214 5.49 11.54 16.52
N ILE A 215 5.39 12.68 15.83
CA ILE A 215 6.29 13.83 16.02
C ILE A 215 5.47 14.99 16.58
N PRO A 216 5.84 15.57 17.74
CA PRO A 216 5.20 16.76 18.30
C PRO A 216 5.16 17.91 17.30
N GLY A 217 4.01 18.55 17.14
CA GLY A 217 3.81 19.66 16.20
C GLY A 217 3.44 19.24 14.77
N TYR A 218 3.45 17.93 14.45
CA TYR A 218 3.10 17.41 13.12
C TYR A 218 1.94 16.42 13.17
N LEU A 219 1.09 16.46 12.15
CA LEU A 219 0.04 15.46 11.94
C LEU A 219 0.57 14.32 11.06
N VAL A 220 1.35 13.43 11.65
CA VAL A 220 1.91 12.27 10.94
C VAL A 220 0.85 11.17 10.86
N GLY A 221 0.65 10.60 9.68
CA GLY A 221 -0.14 9.40 9.44
C GLY A 221 0.66 8.41 8.61
N GLY A 222 0.41 7.13 8.78
CA GLY A 222 1.15 6.10 8.04
C GLY A 222 0.66 4.69 8.33
N LYS A 223 1.36 3.71 7.76
CA LYS A 223 1.16 2.28 8.03
C LYS A 223 2.50 1.57 8.07
N THR A 224 2.73 0.80 9.11
CA THR A 224 3.90 -0.10 9.20
C THR A 224 3.80 -1.23 8.20
N GLY A 225 4.91 -1.59 7.58
CA GLY A 225 5.06 -2.78 6.74
C GLY A 225 6.07 -3.75 7.35
N THR A 226 5.80 -5.03 7.20
CA THR A 226 6.73 -6.13 7.49
C THR A 226 6.51 -7.16 6.40
N ALA A 227 7.57 -7.59 5.75
CA ALA A 227 7.56 -8.61 4.71
C ALA A 227 8.57 -9.70 5.06
#